data_6c5f292f8a738dd61e3e1235a55af44e
#
_entry.id   6c5f292f8a738dd61e3e1235a55af44e
#
_cell.length_a   1.000
_cell.length_b   1.000
_cell.length_c   1.000
_cell.angle_alpha   90.00
_cell.angle_beta   90.00
_cell.angle_gamma   90.00
#
_symmetry.space_group_name_H-M   'P 1'
#
loop_
_entity.id
_entity.type
_entity.pdbx_description
1 polymer ?
#
loop_
_entity_poly.entity_id
_entity_poly.type
_entity_poly.pdbx_seq_one_letter_code
_entity_poly.pdbx_strand_id
1 'polypeptide(L)'
;RKSKNFQHLNKYIKKGQILFTGSSLMEHFPVAELYAESDLSKNGLLVYNRGIGGYTTDEFLRDIDTMLLDLEPSRLFINIGTNDMNSTPAASDSNASADIPSDADDEPSWMPHLLENYETILQICQEKLPKTEIYMMAYYPINTRVISMMKDPFLKEKFKTRTNEKVRQANARIAQLAEQHGCHYIDVNDGLANNAGALKPEYTVEGVHMYPNGYRIVF
;
A
#
# COMPACT_ATOMS: atom_id res chain seq x y z
N ARG A 1 9.18 16.40 3.23
CA ARG A 1 10.65 16.31 3.33
C ARG A 1 11.18 15.08 2.60
N LYS A 2 10.59 13.89 2.75
CA LYS A 2 11.07 12.65 2.16
C LYS A 2 10.94 12.62 0.63
N SER A 3 9.83 13.09 0.07
CA SER A 3 9.64 13.23 -1.38
C SER A 3 10.76 14.09 -2.01
N LYS A 4 11.11 15.22 -1.39
CA LYS A 4 12.22 16.06 -1.87
C LYS A 4 13.57 15.33 -1.84
N ASN A 5 13.81 14.49 -0.83
CA ASN A 5 15.04 13.68 -0.79
C ASN A 5 15.06 12.70 -1.97
N PHE A 6 13.91 12.08 -2.30
CA PHE A 6 13.81 11.19 -3.44
C PHE A 6 13.99 11.91 -4.77
N GLN A 7 13.49 13.15 -4.94
CA GLN A 7 13.75 13.97 -6.14
C GLN A 7 15.26 14.17 -6.37
N HIS A 8 16.03 14.41 -5.31
CA HIS A 8 17.48 14.51 -5.42
C HIS A 8 18.12 13.15 -5.72
N LEU A 9 17.68 12.09 -5.05
CA LEU A 9 18.25 10.75 -5.21
C LEU A 9 17.98 10.19 -6.62
N ASN A 10 16.79 10.46 -7.19
CA ASN A 10 16.43 9.98 -8.52
C ASN A 10 17.35 10.47 -9.65
N LYS A 11 18.13 11.52 -9.43
CA LYS A 11 19.14 12.01 -10.39
C LYS A 11 20.35 11.07 -10.53
N TYR A 12 20.54 10.15 -9.60
CA TYR A 12 21.71 9.27 -9.52
C TYR A 12 21.38 7.79 -9.70
N ILE A 13 20.10 7.44 -9.92
CA ILE A 13 19.67 6.06 -10.06
C ILE A 13 19.86 5.53 -11.48
N LYS A 14 19.93 4.22 -11.61
CA LYS A 14 19.86 3.52 -12.88
C LYS A 14 18.39 3.22 -13.19
N LYS A 15 17.90 3.64 -14.35
CA LYS A 15 16.54 3.34 -14.82
C LYS A 15 16.38 1.87 -15.19
N GLY A 16 15.15 1.40 -15.32
CA GLY A 16 14.85 0.03 -15.74
C GLY A 16 15.07 -1.03 -14.67
N GLN A 17 15.13 -0.63 -13.40
CA GLN A 17 15.33 -1.54 -12.27
C GLN A 17 14.00 -1.98 -11.66
N ILE A 18 14.04 -2.71 -10.54
CA ILE A 18 12.86 -3.09 -9.78
C ILE A 18 12.51 -1.97 -8.80
N LEU A 19 11.26 -1.55 -8.77
CA LEU A 19 10.77 -0.51 -7.86
C LEU A 19 9.68 -1.06 -6.94
N PHE A 20 9.86 -0.83 -5.65
CA PHE A 20 8.82 -0.95 -4.63
C PHE A 20 8.39 0.46 -4.22
N THR A 21 7.09 0.75 -4.25
CA THR A 21 6.56 2.08 -3.92
C THR A 21 5.18 2.00 -3.26
N GLY A 22 4.82 3.05 -2.54
CA GLY A 22 3.55 3.13 -1.82
C GLY A 22 3.65 3.92 -0.52
N SER A 23 2.91 3.48 0.49
CA SER A 23 2.85 4.15 1.79
C SER A 23 3.89 3.60 2.80
N SER A 24 3.60 3.73 4.11
CA SER A 24 4.48 3.24 5.18
C SER A 24 4.75 1.74 5.12
N LEU A 25 3.82 0.95 4.59
CA LEU A 25 4.00 -0.49 4.43
C LEU A 25 5.12 -0.82 3.43
N MET A 26 5.31 0.03 2.42
CA MET A 26 6.46 -0.07 1.53
C MET A 26 7.70 0.62 2.12
N GLU A 27 7.53 1.77 2.78
CA GLU A 27 8.66 2.47 3.41
C GLU A 27 9.45 1.59 4.37
N HIS A 28 8.74 0.79 5.18
CA HIS A 28 9.36 -0.08 6.19
C HIS A 28 9.83 -1.43 5.63
N PHE A 29 9.53 -1.74 4.38
CA PHE A 29 9.95 -2.99 3.75
C PHE A 29 11.46 -2.94 3.48
N PRO A 30 12.29 -3.77 4.15
CA PRO A 30 13.73 -3.80 3.94
C PRO A 30 14.07 -4.59 2.66
N VAL A 31 13.37 -4.31 1.57
CA VAL A 31 13.40 -5.11 0.35
C VAL A 31 14.79 -5.13 -0.30
N ALA A 32 15.53 -4.02 -0.22
CA ALA A 32 16.87 -3.97 -0.81
C ALA A 32 17.85 -4.93 -0.12
N GLU A 33 17.78 -5.04 1.21
CA GLU A 33 18.60 -5.99 1.97
C GLU A 33 18.19 -7.42 1.71
N LEU A 34 16.88 -7.72 1.77
CA LEU A 34 16.36 -9.07 1.50
C LEU A 34 16.70 -9.54 0.09
N TYR A 35 16.59 -8.63 -0.88
CA TYR A 35 16.93 -8.92 -2.27
C TYR A 35 18.42 -9.19 -2.45
N ALA A 36 19.29 -8.37 -1.87
CA ALA A 36 20.75 -8.50 -1.97
C ALA A 36 21.25 -9.87 -1.46
N GLU A 37 20.61 -10.40 -0.40
CA GLU A 37 20.93 -11.69 0.22
C GLU A 37 20.25 -12.89 -0.47
N SER A 38 19.38 -12.64 -1.44
CA SER A 38 18.65 -13.68 -2.16
C SER A 38 19.34 -14.07 -3.48
N ASP A 39 19.02 -15.26 -3.99
CA ASP A 39 19.46 -15.69 -5.32
C ASP A 39 18.89 -14.81 -6.45
N LEU A 40 17.82 -14.08 -6.19
CA LEU A 40 17.21 -13.16 -7.16
C LEU A 40 18.15 -12.02 -7.55
N SER A 41 19.07 -11.60 -6.67
CA SER A 41 20.06 -10.56 -6.96
C SER A 41 21.03 -10.92 -8.09
N LYS A 42 21.17 -12.23 -8.39
CA LYS A 42 22.03 -12.71 -9.48
C LYS A 42 21.53 -12.34 -10.88
N ASN A 43 20.27 -11.87 -11.01
CA ASN A 43 19.74 -11.42 -12.31
C ASN A 43 20.32 -10.08 -12.78
N GLY A 44 21.16 -9.42 -11.97
CA GLY A 44 21.83 -8.16 -12.30
C GLY A 44 20.98 -6.90 -12.20
N LEU A 45 19.72 -7.01 -11.73
CA LEU A 45 18.88 -5.85 -11.46
C LEU A 45 19.15 -5.30 -10.05
N LEU A 46 18.85 -4.02 -9.88
CA LEU A 46 18.81 -3.34 -8.59
C LEU A 46 17.37 -3.23 -8.10
N VAL A 47 17.19 -3.08 -6.78
CA VAL A 47 15.89 -2.83 -6.17
C VAL A 47 15.91 -1.46 -5.50
N TYR A 48 14.93 -0.63 -5.85
CA TYR A 48 14.70 0.67 -5.23
C TYR A 48 13.41 0.65 -4.42
N ASN A 49 13.39 1.39 -3.32
CA ASN A 49 12.20 1.61 -2.52
C ASN A 49 11.88 3.12 -2.48
N ARG A 50 10.66 3.49 -2.84
CA ARG A 50 10.14 4.86 -2.80
C ARG A 50 8.87 4.97 -1.93
N GLY A 51 8.72 4.10 -0.94
CA GLY A 51 7.64 4.21 0.04
C GLY A 51 7.74 5.47 0.90
N ILE A 52 6.60 6.15 1.14
CA ILE A 52 6.51 7.30 2.03
C ILE A 52 5.35 7.10 3.02
N GLY A 53 5.69 7.10 4.30
CA GLY A 53 4.73 6.90 5.37
C GLY A 53 3.62 7.96 5.38
N GLY A 54 2.39 7.49 5.57
CA GLY A 54 1.21 8.34 5.64
C GLY A 54 0.59 8.72 4.29
N TYR A 55 1.24 8.44 3.16
CA TYR A 55 0.70 8.80 1.84
C TYR A 55 -0.62 8.08 1.57
N THR A 56 -1.60 8.87 1.13
CA THR A 56 -2.81 8.44 0.46
C THR A 56 -2.58 8.34 -1.04
N THR A 57 -3.59 7.89 -1.77
CA THR A 57 -3.54 7.89 -3.25
C THR A 57 -3.43 9.30 -3.84
N ASP A 58 -4.01 10.33 -3.18
CA ASP A 58 -3.89 11.73 -3.61
C ASP A 58 -2.45 12.22 -3.53
N GLU A 59 -1.77 11.96 -2.40
CA GLU A 59 -0.36 12.37 -2.25
C GLU A 59 0.55 11.60 -3.18
N PHE A 60 0.24 10.33 -3.44
CA PHE A 60 0.98 9.53 -4.41
C PHE A 60 0.85 10.11 -5.83
N LEU A 61 -0.36 10.45 -6.27
CA LEU A 61 -0.62 11.08 -7.57
C LEU A 61 0.08 12.44 -7.69
N ARG A 62 0.02 13.27 -6.66
CA ARG A 62 0.71 14.56 -6.63
C ARG A 62 2.22 14.41 -6.85
N ASP A 63 2.83 13.39 -6.28
CA ASP A 63 4.27 13.16 -6.30
C ASP A 63 4.67 11.99 -7.25
N ILE A 64 3.80 11.62 -8.21
CA ILE A 64 3.96 10.40 -9.03
C ILE A 64 5.25 10.38 -9.83
N ASP A 65 5.72 11.53 -10.29
CA ASP A 65 7.00 11.62 -11.00
C ASP A 65 8.13 11.10 -10.10
N THR A 66 8.19 11.60 -8.88
CA THR A 66 9.23 11.23 -7.90
C THR A 66 9.09 9.80 -7.38
N MET A 67 7.85 9.37 -7.16
CA MET A 67 7.55 8.05 -6.57
C MET A 67 7.69 6.92 -7.58
N LEU A 68 7.61 7.22 -8.88
CA LEU A 68 7.48 6.21 -9.91
C LEU A 68 8.13 6.59 -11.25
N LEU A 69 7.68 7.67 -11.90
CA LEU A 69 8.00 7.91 -13.31
C LEU A 69 9.48 8.21 -13.55
N ASP A 70 10.14 8.94 -12.67
CA ASP A 70 11.58 9.24 -12.76
C ASP A 70 12.45 7.97 -12.82
N LEU A 71 11.95 6.85 -12.26
CA LEU A 71 12.71 5.62 -12.16
C LEU A 71 12.57 4.71 -13.40
N GLU A 72 11.52 4.91 -14.21
CA GLU A 72 11.20 4.08 -15.37
C GLU A 72 11.46 2.58 -15.09
N PRO A 73 10.81 1.99 -14.08
CA PRO A 73 11.14 0.63 -13.64
C PRO A 73 10.77 -0.42 -14.69
N SER A 74 11.52 -1.52 -14.75
CA SER A 74 11.11 -2.70 -15.52
C SER A 74 10.00 -3.47 -14.82
N ARG A 75 10.02 -3.48 -13.47
CA ARG A 75 8.99 -4.08 -12.62
C ARG A 75 8.62 -3.13 -11.51
N LEU A 76 7.33 -2.92 -11.33
CA LEU A 76 6.74 -2.07 -10.31
C LEU A 76 5.95 -2.93 -9.32
N PHE A 77 6.33 -2.88 -8.05
CA PHE A 77 5.53 -3.43 -6.95
C PHE A 77 4.92 -2.28 -6.17
N ILE A 78 3.59 -2.18 -6.17
CA ILE A 78 2.87 -1.05 -5.58
C ILE A 78 1.89 -1.49 -4.49
N ASN A 79 1.95 -0.80 -3.33
CA ASN A 79 0.98 -0.93 -2.24
C ASN A 79 0.65 0.47 -1.71
N ILE A 80 -0.42 1.06 -2.21
CA ILE A 80 -0.92 2.39 -1.85
C ILE A 80 -2.44 2.34 -1.63
N GLY A 81 -2.97 3.12 -0.68
CA GLY A 81 -4.41 3.22 -0.43
C GLY A 81 -4.85 2.84 0.99
N THR A 82 -3.97 2.26 1.81
CA THR A 82 -4.33 1.91 3.20
C THR A 82 -4.62 3.14 4.06
N ASN A 83 -4.05 4.31 3.74
CA ASN A 83 -4.33 5.55 4.47
C ASN A 83 -5.65 6.20 4.03
N ASP A 84 -6.11 5.92 2.82
CA ASP A 84 -7.42 6.35 2.30
C ASP A 84 -8.57 5.75 3.13
N MET A 85 -8.39 4.54 3.65
CA MET A 85 -9.36 3.88 4.54
C MET A 85 -9.58 4.60 5.87
N ASN A 86 -8.71 5.54 6.25
CA ASN A 86 -8.82 6.31 7.49
C ASN A 86 -9.59 7.61 7.28
N SER A 87 -9.89 8.02 6.05
CA SER A 87 -10.63 9.24 5.79
C SER A 87 -12.05 9.11 6.33
N THR A 88 -12.38 9.93 7.33
CA THR A 88 -13.74 10.35 7.58
C THR A 88 -14.15 11.20 6.39
N PRO A 89 -15.37 11.07 5.84
CA PRO A 89 -15.85 11.99 4.83
C PRO A 89 -15.61 13.42 5.31
N ALA A 90 -15.02 14.27 4.45
CA ALA A 90 -14.93 15.68 4.75
C ALA A 90 -16.33 16.16 5.13
N ALA A 91 -16.45 16.84 6.26
CA ALA A 91 -17.70 17.40 6.74
C ALA A 91 -18.17 18.53 5.79
N SER A 92 -18.76 18.12 4.68
CA SER A 92 -19.49 18.96 3.76
C SER A 92 -20.91 18.41 3.61
N ASP A 93 -21.58 18.24 4.74
CA ASP A 93 -23.05 18.35 4.83
C ASP A 93 -23.45 18.10 6.29
N SER A 94 -23.72 19.18 6.96
CA SER A 94 -24.23 19.22 8.33
C SER A 94 -25.69 18.77 8.39
N ASN A 95 -26.00 17.51 8.03
CA ASN A 95 -27.30 16.89 8.29
C ASN A 95 -27.30 15.37 8.03
N ALA A 96 -26.19 14.67 8.21
CA ALA A 96 -26.23 13.22 8.27
C ALA A 96 -26.31 12.79 9.74
N SER A 97 -27.49 12.37 10.17
CA SER A 97 -27.70 11.58 11.37
C SER A 97 -26.76 10.37 11.34
N ALA A 98 -26.22 10.01 12.50
CA ALA A 98 -25.41 8.80 12.67
C ALA A 98 -26.30 7.57 12.36
N ASP A 99 -26.40 7.24 11.09
CA ASP A 99 -27.13 6.06 10.65
C ASP A 99 -26.23 4.83 10.79
N ILE A 100 -26.77 3.89 11.53
CA ILE A 100 -26.35 2.50 11.64
C ILE A 100 -26.25 1.93 10.21
N PRO A 101 -25.17 1.24 9.82
CA PRO A 101 -25.05 0.65 8.49
C PRO A 101 -26.19 -0.33 8.27
N SER A 102 -27.08 0.01 7.36
CA SER A 102 -28.04 -0.92 6.80
C SER A 102 -27.39 -1.59 5.60
N ASP A 103 -27.37 -2.90 5.63
CA ASP A 103 -27.06 -3.82 4.55
C ASP A 103 -25.60 -3.96 4.06
N ALA A 104 -25.19 -5.23 3.90
CA ALA A 104 -23.85 -5.70 3.55
C ALA A 104 -23.39 -5.35 2.12
N ASP A 105 -24.15 -4.56 1.38
CA ASP A 105 -23.92 -4.23 -0.03
C ASP A 105 -23.51 -2.75 -0.28
N ASP A 106 -23.47 -1.88 0.74
CA ASP A 106 -23.07 -0.49 0.54
C ASP A 106 -21.53 -0.35 0.55
N GLU A 107 -21.00 0.03 -0.61
CA GLU A 107 -19.58 0.30 -0.77
C GLU A 107 -19.16 1.44 0.17
N PRO A 108 -18.08 1.27 0.97
CA PRO A 108 -17.62 2.31 1.89
C PRO A 108 -17.32 3.62 1.16
N SER A 109 -17.69 4.76 1.73
CA SER A 109 -17.57 6.11 1.10
C SER A 109 -16.15 6.49 0.65
N TRP A 110 -15.11 5.89 1.24
CA TRP A 110 -13.71 6.10 0.85
C TRP A 110 -13.28 5.26 -0.37
N MET A 111 -14.01 4.20 -0.70
CA MET A 111 -13.62 3.22 -1.73
C MET A 111 -13.66 3.79 -3.15
N PRO A 112 -14.71 4.50 -3.59
CA PRO A 112 -14.75 5.05 -4.94
C PRO A 112 -13.57 5.96 -5.25
N HIS A 113 -13.23 6.86 -4.32
CA HIS A 113 -12.11 7.79 -4.51
C HIS A 113 -10.75 7.07 -4.58
N LEU A 114 -10.54 6.07 -3.71
CA LEU A 114 -9.35 5.22 -3.75
C LEU A 114 -9.21 4.53 -5.11
N LEU A 115 -10.30 3.93 -5.61
CA LEU A 115 -10.29 3.21 -6.89
C LEU A 115 -10.06 4.13 -8.07
N GLU A 116 -10.72 5.30 -8.12
CA GLU A 116 -10.51 6.32 -9.15
C GLU A 116 -9.05 6.78 -9.22
N ASN A 117 -8.48 7.08 -8.06
CA ASN A 117 -7.07 7.47 -7.98
C ASN A 117 -6.13 6.33 -8.40
N TYR A 118 -6.42 5.11 -7.95
CA TYR A 118 -5.58 3.96 -8.30
C TYR A 118 -5.66 3.67 -9.81
N GLU A 119 -6.85 3.73 -10.39
CA GLU A 119 -7.04 3.60 -11.83
C GLU A 119 -6.27 4.68 -12.60
N THR A 120 -6.30 5.93 -12.13
CA THR A 120 -5.52 7.03 -12.70
C THR A 120 -4.02 6.73 -12.66
N ILE A 121 -3.50 6.18 -11.55
CA ILE A 121 -2.10 5.75 -11.45
C ILE A 121 -1.78 4.70 -12.52
N LEU A 122 -2.63 3.70 -12.70
CA LEU A 122 -2.44 2.63 -13.68
C LEU A 122 -2.48 3.17 -15.12
N GLN A 123 -3.42 4.07 -15.44
CA GLN A 123 -3.52 4.72 -16.76
C GLN A 123 -2.25 5.52 -17.09
N ILE A 124 -1.74 6.31 -16.12
CA ILE A 124 -0.48 7.03 -16.28
C ILE A 124 0.69 6.07 -16.52
N CYS A 125 0.74 4.95 -15.79
CA CYS A 125 1.77 3.93 -15.99
C CYS A 125 1.68 3.32 -17.40
N GLN A 126 0.49 2.95 -17.85
CA GLN A 126 0.28 2.34 -19.17
C GLN A 126 0.67 3.31 -20.30
N GLU A 127 0.38 4.59 -20.14
CA GLU A 127 0.72 5.62 -21.11
C GLU A 127 2.23 5.91 -21.14
N LYS A 128 2.82 6.18 -19.96
CA LYS A 128 4.21 6.67 -19.86
C LYS A 128 5.25 5.57 -19.72
N LEU A 129 4.86 4.41 -19.23
CA LEU A 129 5.73 3.28 -18.92
C LEU A 129 5.20 1.96 -19.51
N PRO A 130 4.92 1.90 -20.83
CA PRO A 130 4.19 0.77 -21.45
C PRO A 130 4.94 -0.57 -21.39
N LYS A 131 6.21 -0.57 -20.99
CA LYS A 131 7.04 -1.78 -20.85
C LYS A 131 7.19 -2.24 -19.40
N THR A 132 6.65 -1.49 -18.44
CA THR A 132 6.73 -1.83 -17.03
C THR A 132 5.73 -2.94 -16.69
N GLU A 133 6.22 -4.03 -16.12
CA GLU A 133 5.35 -5.04 -15.51
C GLU A 133 4.87 -4.53 -14.15
N ILE A 134 3.55 -4.47 -13.95
CA ILE A 134 2.93 -3.91 -12.74
C ILE A 134 2.41 -5.04 -11.87
N TYR A 135 2.84 -5.05 -10.61
CA TYR A 135 2.43 -5.96 -9.56
C TYR A 135 1.72 -5.17 -8.46
N MET A 136 0.40 -5.28 -8.42
CA MET A 136 -0.44 -4.67 -7.39
C MET A 136 -0.48 -5.61 -6.20
N MET A 137 -0.07 -5.12 -5.04
CA MET A 137 0.05 -5.94 -3.82
C MET A 137 -1.17 -5.75 -2.95
N ALA A 138 -1.71 -6.86 -2.44
CA ALA A 138 -2.79 -6.83 -1.47
C ALA A 138 -2.43 -5.99 -0.23
N TYR A 139 -3.41 -5.30 0.33
CA TYR A 139 -3.28 -4.70 1.66
C TYR A 139 -3.18 -5.80 2.71
N TYR A 140 -2.27 -5.64 3.65
CA TYR A 140 -1.99 -6.65 4.66
C TYR A 140 -3.06 -6.67 5.76
N PRO A 141 -3.27 -7.83 6.40
CA PRO A 141 -4.17 -7.90 7.56
C PRO A 141 -3.63 -7.04 8.69
N ILE A 142 -4.52 -6.63 9.59
CA ILE A 142 -4.18 -5.88 10.80
C ILE A 142 -4.50 -6.68 12.04
N ASN A 143 -3.90 -6.28 13.18
CA ASN A 143 -4.20 -6.87 14.48
C ASN A 143 -4.89 -5.84 15.39
N THR A 144 -6.22 -5.83 15.37
CA THR A 144 -7.04 -4.89 16.14
C THR A 144 -6.84 -5.03 17.66
N ARG A 145 -6.50 -6.23 18.15
CA ARG A 145 -6.19 -6.44 19.56
C ARG A 145 -4.90 -5.70 19.95
N VAL A 146 -3.86 -5.80 19.14
CA VAL A 146 -2.61 -5.06 19.38
C VAL A 146 -2.86 -3.55 19.30
N ILE A 147 -3.61 -3.07 18.30
CA ILE A 147 -4.01 -1.65 18.20
C ILE A 147 -4.72 -1.20 19.47
N SER A 148 -5.65 -2.00 20.02
CA SER A 148 -6.39 -1.64 21.24
C SER A 148 -5.49 -1.48 22.48
N MET A 149 -4.34 -2.14 22.49
CA MET A 149 -3.36 -2.11 23.59
C MET A 149 -2.30 -1.00 23.43
N MET A 150 -2.32 -0.23 22.35
CA MET A 150 -1.38 0.87 22.13
C MET A 150 -1.48 1.92 23.22
N LYS A 151 -0.31 2.40 23.65
CA LYS A 151 -0.21 3.49 24.64
C LYS A 151 -0.32 4.87 24.02
N ASP A 152 0.08 5.02 22.75
CA ASP A 152 -0.01 6.28 22.03
C ASP A 152 -1.47 6.54 21.60
N PRO A 153 -2.15 7.54 22.20
CA PRO A 153 -3.55 7.81 21.91
C PRO A 153 -3.79 8.32 20.48
N PHE A 154 -2.82 9.03 19.90
CA PHE A 154 -2.92 9.56 18.55
C PHE A 154 -2.89 8.43 17.51
N LEU A 155 -1.92 7.52 17.61
CA LEU A 155 -1.82 6.37 16.71
C LEU A 155 -2.99 5.41 16.91
N LYS A 156 -3.41 5.19 18.14
CA LYS A 156 -4.58 4.36 18.45
C LYS A 156 -5.84 4.91 17.80
N GLU A 157 -6.08 6.21 17.89
CA GLU A 157 -7.23 6.86 17.25
C GLU A 157 -7.12 6.79 15.71
N LYS A 158 -5.93 7.02 15.16
CA LYS A 158 -5.68 6.93 13.72
C LYS A 158 -5.99 5.55 13.14
N PHE A 159 -5.67 4.47 13.85
CA PHE A 159 -5.86 3.10 13.37
C PHE A 159 -7.18 2.47 13.80
N LYS A 160 -7.93 3.10 14.69
CA LYS A 160 -9.19 2.59 15.24
C LYS A 160 -10.23 2.29 14.15
N THR A 161 -10.25 3.04 13.07
CA THR A 161 -11.19 2.88 11.97
C THR A 161 -10.76 1.84 10.95
N ARG A 162 -9.53 1.32 11.02
CA ARG A 162 -9.08 0.22 10.18
C ARG A 162 -9.62 -1.10 10.70
N THR A 163 -10.17 -1.91 9.81
CA THR A 163 -10.66 -3.25 10.12
C THR A 163 -10.22 -4.23 9.05
N ASN A 164 -10.12 -5.51 9.41
CA ASN A 164 -9.84 -6.55 8.42
C ASN A 164 -10.97 -6.70 7.40
N GLU A 165 -12.19 -6.29 7.75
CA GLU A 165 -13.29 -6.22 6.80
C GLU A 165 -13.02 -5.22 5.69
N LYS A 166 -12.66 -3.97 6.05
CA LYS A 166 -12.26 -2.94 5.07
C LYS A 166 -11.09 -3.41 4.20
N VAL A 167 -10.11 -4.08 4.82
CA VAL A 167 -8.96 -4.63 4.08
C VAL A 167 -9.41 -5.66 3.06
N ARG A 168 -10.32 -6.60 3.43
CA ARG A 168 -10.85 -7.61 2.50
C ARG A 168 -11.64 -6.98 1.36
N GLN A 169 -12.53 -6.03 1.67
CA GLN A 169 -13.33 -5.32 0.65
C GLN A 169 -12.41 -4.58 -0.33
N ALA A 170 -11.42 -3.84 0.16
CA ALA A 170 -10.45 -3.16 -0.68
C ALA A 170 -9.64 -4.14 -1.54
N ASN A 171 -9.15 -5.23 -0.96
CA ASN A 171 -8.38 -6.24 -1.69
C ASN A 171 -9.18 -6.87 -2.82
N ALA A 172 -10.47 -7.17 -2.61
CA ALA A 172 -11.33 -7.68 -3.66
C ALA A 172 -11.46 -6.69 -4.85
N ARG A 173 -11.60 -5.39 -4.56
CA ARG A 173 -11.72 -4.34 -5.59
C ARG A 173 -10.38 -4.09 -6.30
N ILE A 174 -9.25 -4.10 -5.57
CA ILE A 174 -7.91 -3.96 -6.15
C ILE A 174 -7.56 -5.16 -7.04
N ALA A 175 -7.96 -6.37 -6.65
CA ALA A 175 -7.78 -7.57 -7.49
C ALA A 175 -8.56 -7.45 -8.82
N GLN A 176 -9.82 -6.98 -8.77
CA GLN A 176 -10.62 -6.72 -9.96
C GLN A 176 -9.98 -5.64 -10.85
N LEU A 177 -9.49 -4.56 -10.24
CA LEU A 177 -8.83 -3.48 -10.98
C LEU A 177 -7.53 -3.98 -11.66
N ALA A 178 -6.76 -4.83 -10.98
CA ALA A 178 -5.57 -5.45 -11.56
C ALA A 178 -5.92 -6.30 -12.79
N GLU A 179 -6.95 -7.11 -12.72
CA GLU A 179 -7.44 -7.92 -13.85
C GLU A 179 -7.88 -7.04 -15.03
N GLN A 180 -8.67 -5.99 -14.77
CA GLN A 180 -9.16 -5.06 -15.78
C GLN A 180 -8.05 -4.34 -16.54
N HIS A 181 -6.95 -4.03 -15.86
CA HIS A 181 -5.79 -3.33 -16.42
C HIS A 181 -4.66 -4.26 -16.88
N GLY A 182 -4.84 -5.59 -16.82
CA GLY A 182 -3.82 -6.56 -17.22
C GLY A 182 -2.57 -6.52 -16.31
N CYS A 183 -2.74 -6.12 -15.06
CA CYS A 183 -1.71 -6.11 -14.03
C CYS A 183 -1.70 -7.43 -13.25
N HIS A 184 -0.55 -7.76 -12.66
CA HIS A 184 -0.46 -8.87 -11.72
C HIS A 184 -1.02 -8.45 -10.36
N TYR A 185 -1.74 -9.33 -9.69
CA TYR A 185 -2.17 -9.15 -8.31
C TYR A 185 -1.44 -10.15 -7.41
N ILE A 186 -0.84 -9.67 -6.33
CA ILE A 186 -0.10 -10.49 -5.36
C ILE A 186 -0.81 -10.42 -4.02
N ASP A 187 -1.25 -11.57 -3.52
CA ASP A 187 -1.80 -11.72 -2.17
C ASP A 187 -1.02 -12.80 -1.41
N VAL A 188 -0.33 -12.40 -0.36
CA VAL A 188 0.46 -13.28 0.52
C VAL A 188 -0.11 -13.32 1.95
N ASN A 189 -1.34 -12.85 2.13
CA ASN A 189 -1.96 -12.64 3.43
C ASN A 189 -2.16 -13.92 4.23
N ASP A 190 -2.31 -15.06 3.59
CA ASP A 190 -2.39 -16.38 4.26
C ASP A 190 -1.15 -16.67 5.11
N GLY A 191 0.03 -16.25 4.64
CA GLY A 191 1.28 -16.36 5.41
C GLY A 191 1.36 -15.42 6.61
N LEU A 192 0.68 -14.27 6.53
CA LEU A 192 0.70 -13.20 7.54
C LEU A 192 -0.39 -13.34 8.59
N ALA A 193 -1.55 -13.90 8.21
CA ALA A 193 -2.73 -13.98 9.06
C ALA A 193 -2.71 -15.21 9.98
N ASN A 194 -3.30 -15.06 11.15
CA ASN A 194 -3.67 -16.17 12.02
C ASN A 194 -5.03 -16.76 11.61
N ASN A 195 -5.49 -17.80 12.32
CA ASN A 195 -6.77 -18.48 12.03
C ASN A 195 -8.01 -17.57 12.14
N ALA A 196 -7.89 -16.41 12.78
CA ALA A 196 -8.95 -15.40 12.86
C ALA A 196 -8.83 -14.32 11.77
N GLY A 197 -7.89 -14.45 10.82
CA GLY A 197 -7.64 -13.48 9.76
C GLY A 197 -6.94 -12.20 10.22
N ALA A 198 -6.42 -12.16 11.44
CA ALA A 198 -5.66 -11.03 11.97
C ALA A 198 -4.16 -11.21 11.73
N LEU A 199 -3.44 -10.11 11.52
CA LEU A 199 -1.98 -10.13 11.43
C LEU A 199 -1.40 -10.79 12.68
N LYS A 200 -0.50 -11.77 12.47
CA LYS A 200 0.12 -12.50 13.58
C LYS A 200 0.88 -11.54 14.49
N PRO A 201 0.74 -11.68 15.83
CA PRO A 201 1.37 -10.76 16.79
C PRO A 201 2.89 -10.66 16.65
N GLU A 202 3.55 -11.76 16.27
CA GLU A 202 5.00 -11.83 16.09
C GLU A 202 5.52 -11.05 14.88
N TYR A 203 4.62 -10.66 13.96
CA TYR A 203 4.98 -9.90 12.75
C TYR A 203 4.71 -8.40 12.90
N THR A 204 3.91 -7.97 13.88
CA THR A 204 3.47 -6.58 13.95
C THR A 204 4.14 -5.76 15.04
N VAL A 205 4.43 -4.50 14.71
CA VAL A 205 4.96 -3.51 15.64
C VAL A 205 3.86 -3.00 16.58
N GLU A 206 2.71 -2.62 16.00
CA GLU A 206 1.61 -1.98 16.74
C GLU A 206 0.21 -2.34 16.20
N GLY A 207 0.15 -3.39 15.39
CA GLY A 207 -1.09 -3.90 14.82
C GLY A 207 -1.28 -3.60 13.32
N VAL A 208 -0.48 -2.71 12.74
CA VAL A 208 -0.55 -2.30 11.32
C VAL A 208 0.78 -2.52 10.61
N HIS A 209 1.86 -1.94 11.15
CA HIS A 209 3.19 -2.08 10.57
C HIS A 209 3.86 -3.39 10.99
N MET A 210 4.76 -3.88 10.14
CA MET A 210 5.40 -5.16 10.36
C MET A 210 6.88 -5.01 10.71
N TYR A 211 7.38 -5.97 11.48
CA TYR A 211 8.81 -6.23 11.64
C TYR A 211 9.38 -6.91 10.37
N PRO A 212 10.72 -6.96 10.21
CA PRO A 212 11.36 -7.61 9.05
C PRO A 212 10.98 -9.08 8.85
N ASN A 213 10.66 -9.82 9.92
CA ASN A 213 10.20 -11.21 9.80
C ASN A 213 8.84 -11.33 9.11
N GLY A 214 7.92 -10.37 9.29
CA GLY A 214 6.68 -10.30 8.52
C GLY A 214 6.95 -9.95 7.05
N TYR A 215 7.83 -9.00 6.78
CA TYR A 215 8.22 -8.67 5.41
C TYR A 215 8.94 -9.81 4.68
N ARG A 216 9.60 -10.70 5.41
CA ARG A 216 10.20 -11.90 4.80
C ARG A 216 9.15 -12.86 4.23
N ILE A 217 7.92 -12.84 4.75
CA ILE A 217 6.80 -13.62 4.18
C ILE A 217 6.29 -12.94 2.89
N VAL A 218 6.35 -11.60 2.83
CA VAL A 218 5.95 -10.83 1.64
C VAL A 218 6.97 -10.98 0.51
N PHE A 219 8.25 -11.07 0.85
CA PHE A 219 9.37 -11.25 -0.09
C PHE A 219 9.40 -12.63 -0.72
#